data_b3b2bca9c69ec6ee6323bfae503e87b6
#
_entry.id   b3b2bca9c69ec6ee6323bfae503e87b6
#
_cell.length_a   1.000
_cell.length_b   1.000
_cell.length_c   1.000
_cell.angle_alpha   90.00
_cell.angle_beta   90.00
_cell.angle_gamma   90.00
#
_symmetry.space_group_name_H-M   'P 1'
#
loop_
_entity.id
_entity.type
_entity.pdbx_description
1 polymer ?
#
loop_
_entity_poly.entity_id
_entity_poly.type
_entity_poly.pdbx_seq_one_letter_code
_entity_poly.pdbx_strand_id
1 'polypeptide(L)'
;MQQVGAKSFVGAQPVDLRQLPVPIRSIGRKALIGASHTWVLHKRLLVRIGGAILALLLIVGVYEARGVVGVGLNSIVKMVQGEFVAAGFGINQIQISGQTLTRDSDIVTLMTLSAGSSTLDFDVEKARARLGWLRAVEGATVRKVYPNQIIVEVVEKNPVARWRSGSSTWLVDQRGTVIGEDPAGAYADLPMVVGEGAADDALVMIRALDRYATITKDLAVLSRIGDRRWDLIYYSGLRVQLPELGVAQALRQLETYQADYALLDRDVTLIDLRVPGVVALKPAVRQADDADKKKKP
;
A
#
# COMPACT_ATOMS: atom_id res chain seq x y z
N MET A 1 -116.97 18.21 -36.72
CA MET A 1 -117.69 17.12 -36.07
C MET A 1 -117.13 15.78 -36.54
N GLN A 2 -116.30 15.13 -35.77
CA GLN A 2 -116.01 13.71 -35.98
C GLN A 2 -115.70 13.10 -34.61
N GLN A 3 -116.56 12.20 -34.16
CA GLN A 3 -116.44 11.43 -32.99
C GLN A 3 -115.35 10.35 -33.21
N VAL A 4 -114.39 10.29 -32.32
CA VAL A 4 -113.47 9.17 -32.28
C VAL A 4 -113.88 8.22 -31.12
N GLY A 5 -114.30 7.02 -31.54
CA GLY A 5 -114.81 6.02 -30.65
C GLY A 5 -113.79 5.42 -29.69
N ALA A 6 -114.22 5.25 -28.49
CA ALA A 6 -113.44 4.54 -27.44
C ALA A 6 -113.38 3.03 -27.77
N LYS A 7 -112.15 2.53 -27.91
CA LYS A 7 -111.86 1.07 -27.92
C LYS A 7 -111.81 0.55 -26.50
N SER A 8 -112.73 -0.27 -26.14
CA SER A 8 -112.77 -1.01 -24.88
C SER A 8 -111.66 -2.04 -24.82
N PHE A 9 -110.80 -1.96 -23.80
CA PHE A 9 -109.85 -3.00 -23.48
C PHE A 9 -110.56 -4.17 -22.76
N VAL A 10 -110.74 -5.25 -23.49
CA VAL A 10 -111.23 -6.51 -22.92
C VAL A 10 -110.01 -7.37 -22.43
N GLY A 11 -110.06 -7.78 -21.21
CA GLY A 11 -109.38 -8.90 -20.68
C GLY A 11 -107.93 -8.75 -20.24
N ALA A 12 -107.71 -7.97 -19.22
CA ALA A 12 -106.50 -8.16 -18.42
C ALA A 12 -106.68 -9.33 -17.45
N GLN A 13 -106.06 -10.45 -17.68
CA GLN A 13 -105.99 -11.53 -16.70
C GLN A 13 -105.14 -11.13 -15.53
N PRO A 14 -105.46 -11.47 -14.29
CA PRO A 14 -104.58 -11.16 -13.13
C PRO A 14 -103.30 -11.96 -13.25
N VAL A 15 -102.21 -11.23 -13.33
CA VAL A 15 -100.84 -11.82 -13.32
C VAL A 15 -100.52 -12.24 -11.90
N ASP A 16 -100.27 -13.55 -11.69
CA ASP A 16 -99.77 -14.11 -10.41
C ASP A 16 -98.39 -13.59 -10.09
N LEU A 17 -98.27 -12.73 -9.11
CA LEU A 17 -97.06 -12.09 -8.69
C LEU A 17 -95.97 -13.05 -8.20
N ARG A 18 -96.32 -14.35 -7.99
CA ARG A 18 -95.38 -15.39 -7.60
C ARG A 18 -94.50 -15.96 -8.72
N GLN A 19 -94.82 -15.59 -9.98
CA GLN A 19 -94.10 -16.07 -11.14
C GLN A 19 -93.13 -15.03 -11.73
N LEU A 20 -92.95 -13.87 -11.08
CA LEU A 20 -91.94 -12.93 -11.51
C LEU A 20 -90.54 -13.39 -11.12
N PRO A 21 -89.62 -13.39 -12.05
CA PRO A 21 -88.23 -13.79 -11.73
C PRO A 21 -87.62 -12.82 -10.69
N VAL A 22 -87.05 -13.38 -9.62
CA VAL A 22 -86.40 -12.60 -8.56
C VAL A 22 -85.18 -11.91 -9.19
N PRO A 23 -85.05 -10.57 -9.07
CA PRO A 23 -83.86 -9.92 -9.62
C PRO A 23 -82.57 -10.44 -8.95
N ILE A 24 -81.70 -11.10 -9.69
CA ILE A 24 -80.35 -11.49 -9.23
C ILE A 24 -79.63 -10.16 -8.89
N ARG A 25 -79.45 -9.96 -7.60
CA ARG A 25 -78.62 -8.87 -7.05
C ARG A 25 -77.24 -8.93 -7.63
N SER A 26 -76.92 -8.25 -8.70
CA SER A 26 -75.58 -8.20 -9.28
C SER A 26 -74.66 -7.39 -8.37
N ILE A 27 -73.94 -8.12 -7.51
CA ILE A 27 -72.90 -7.56 -6.61
C ILE A 27 -71.87 -6.81 -7.43
N GLY A 28 -71.62 -7.19 -8.67
CA GLY A 28 -70.65 -6.56 -9.57
C GLY A 28 -70.98 -5.13 -9.99
N ARG A 29 -72.25 -4.74 -10.08
CA ARG A 29 -72.65 -3.35 -10.50
C ARG A 29 -72.34 -2.31 -9.42
N LYS A 30 -72.45 -2.65 -8.12
CA LYS A 30 -72.12 -1.71 -7.04
C LYS A 30 -70.61 -1.51 -6.91
N ALA A 31 -69.79 -2.55 -7.15
CA ALA A 31 -68.36 -2.43 -7.17
C ALA A 31 -67.82 -1.59 -8.32
N LEU A 32 -68.41 -1.74 -9.53
CA LEU A 32 -68.03 -0.92 -10.70
C LEU A 32 -68.41 0.56 -10.57
N ILE A 33 -69.57 0.87 -9.95
CA ILE A 33 -70.00 2.25 -9.72
C ILE A 33 -69.14 2.89 -8.62
N GLY A 34 -68.73 2.17 -7.57
CA GLY A 34 -67.80 2.65 -6.55
C GLY A 34 -66.43 2.96 -7.11
N ALA A 35 -65.90 2.09 -7.97
CA ALA A 35 -64.58 2.27 -8.61
C ALA A 35 -64.56 3.47 -9.57
N SER A 36 -65.65 3.71 -10.32
CA SER A 36 -65.76 4.87 -11.20
C SER A 36 -65.86 6.20 -10.44
N HIS A 37 -66.51 6.21 -9.30
CA HIS A 37 -66.66 7.40 -8.47
C HIS A 37 -65.34 7.81 -7.79
N THR A 38 -64.59 6.84 -7.26
CA THR A 38 -63.25 7.08 -6.69
C THR A 38 -62.23 7.50 -7.75
N TRP A 39 -62.33 6.98 -8.96
CA TRP A 39 -61.49 7.39 -10.10
C TRP A 39 -61.72 8.83 -10.49
N VAL A 40 -62.97 9.30 -10.59
CA VAL A 40 -63.27 10.68 -10.99
C VAL A 40 -62.82 11.69 -9.92
N LEU A 41 -63.00 11.37 -8.64
CA LEU A 41 -62.62 12.26 -7.54
C LEU A 41 -61.12 12.31 -7.29
N HIS A 42 -60.43 11.18 -7.42
CA HIS A 42 -59.02 11.06 -7.05
C HIS A 42 -58.10 10.65 -8.21
N LYS A 43 -58.56 10.78 -9.46
CA LYS A 43 -57.78 10.31 -10.65
C LYS A 43 -56.34 10.83 -10.69
N ARG A 44 -56.12 12.09 -10.28
CA ARG A 44 -54.77 12.67 -10.25
C ARG A 44 -53.91 12.06 -9.17
N LEU A 45 -54.47 11.69 -8.03
CA LEU A 45 -53.78 11.05 -6.93
C LEU A 45 -53.46 9.60 -7.26
N LEU A 46 -54.43 8.84 -7.79
CA LEU A 46 -54.29 7.45 -8.20
C LEU A 46 -53.25 7.29 -9.32
N VAL A 47 -53.22 8.18 -10.30
CA VAL A 47 -52.20 8.19 -11.37
C VAL A 47 -50.79 8.49 -10.79
N ARG A 48 -50.69 9.42 -9.84
CA ARG A 48 -49.38 9.71 -9.18
C ARG A 48 -48.88 8.54 -8.34
N ILE A 49 -49.76 7.90 -7.57
CA ILE A 49 -49.39 6.70 -6.76
C ILE A 49 -49.04 5.55 -7.69
N GLY A 50 -49.82 5.28 -8.72
CA GLY A 50 -49.50 4.24 -9.71
C GLY A 50 -48.19 4.50 -10.44
N GLY A 51 -47.93 5.76 -10.81
CA GLY A 51 -46.64 6.17 -11.39
C GLY A 51 -45.46 6.00 -10.44
N ALA A 52 -45.64 6.33 -9.15
CA ALA A 52 -44.62 6.16 -8.14
C ALA A 52 -44.31 4.67 -7.88
N ILE A 53 -45.32 3.82 -7.83
CA ILE A 53 -45.17 2.37 -7.70
C ILE A 53 -44.45 1.78 -8.92
N LEU A 54 -44.84 2.20 -10.14
CA LEU A 54 -44.18 1.77 -11.37
C LEU A 54 -42.71 2.21 -11.40
N ALA A 55 -42.42 3.45 -11.02
CA ALA A 55 -41.05 3.96 -10.92
C ALA A 55 -40.23 3.18 -9.88
N LEU A 56 -40.81 2.86 -8.72
CA LEU A 56 -40.19 2.05 -7.70
C LEU A 56 -39.88 0.64 -8.20
N LEU A 57 -40.81 0.01 -8.88
CA LEU A 57 -40.61 -1.32 -9.48
C LEU A 57 -39.56 -1.30 -10.58
N LEU A 58 -39.47 -0.24 -11.38
CA LEU A 58 -38.40 -0.07 -12.36
C LEU A 58 -37.03 0.10 -11.68
N ILE A 59 -36.95 0.90 -10.61
CA ILE A 59 -35.72 1.09 -9.84
C ILE A 59 -35.25 -0.23 -9.21
N VAL A 60 -36.17 -0.96 -8.58
CA VAL A 60 -35.86 -2.27 -8.00
C VAL A 60 -35.45 -3.27 -9.08
N GLY A 61 -36.17 -3.30 -10.20
CA GLY A 61 -35.83 -4.16 -11.35
C GLY A 61 -34.45 -3.87 -11.94
N VAL A 62 -34.07 -2.59 -12.07
CA VAL A 62 -32.73 -2.18 -12.51
C VAL A 62 -31.66 -2.54 -11.46
N TYR A 63 -31.98 -2.40 -10.18
CA TYR A 63 -31.06 -2.75 -9.09
C TYR A 63 -30.77 -4.25 -9.06
N GLU A 64 -31.80 -5.08 -9.13
CA GLU A 64 -31.67 -6.55 -9.20
C GLU A 64 -30.98 -7.02 -10.50
N ALA A 65 -31.33 -6.40 -11.64
CA ALA A 65 -30.71 -6.72 -12.92
C ALA A 65 -29.19 -6.45 -12.95
N ARG A 66 -28.70 -5.42 -12.21
CA ARG A 66 -27.27 -5.16 -12.09
C ARG A 66 -26.48 -6.33 -11.50
N GLY A 67 -27.03 -6.99 -10.49
CA GLY A 67 -26.43 -8.19 -9.89
C GLY A 67 -26.33 -9.35 -10.90
N VAL A 68 -27.40 -9.63 -11.62
CA VAL A 68 -27.48 -10.73 -12.59
C VAL A 68 -26.58 -10.44 -13.82
N VAL A 69 -26.57 -9.21 -14.32
CA VAL A 69 -25.72 -8.79 -15.44
C VAL A 69 -24.24 -8.88 -15.05
N GLY A 70 -23.87 -8.45 -13.81
CA GLY A 70 -22.49 -8.55 -13.32
C GLY A 70 -22.00 -9.99 -13.21
N VAL A 71 -22.82 -10.91 -12.71
CA VAL A 71 -22.49 -12.34 -12.58
C VAL A 71 -22.39 -12.97 -13.97
N GLY A 72 -23.30 -12.63 -14.89
CA GLY A 72 -23.28 -13.14 -16.26
C GLY A 72 -22.04 -12.70 -17.04
N LEU A 73 -21.69 -11.41 -16.95
CA LEU A 73 -20.49 -10.86 -17.60
C LEU A 73 -19.20 -11.49 -17.02
N ASN A 74 -19.10 -11.64 -15.71
CA ASN A 74 -17.95 -12.28 -15.08
C ASN A 74 -17.80 -13.76 -15.50
N SER A 75 -18.92 -14.46 -15.68
CA SER A 75 -18.89 -15.86 -16.13
C SER A 75 -18.42 -15.98 -17.59
N ILE A 76 -18.88 -15.07 -18.46
CA ILE A 76 -18.43 -15.00 -19.86
C ILE A 76 -16.94 -14.64 -19.92
N VAL A 77 -16.48 -13.65 -19.15
CA VAL A 77 -15.07 -13.27 -19.09
C VAL A 77 -14.20 -14.45 -18.65
N LYS A 78 -14.60 -15.17 -17.59
CA LYS A 78 -13.86 -16.36 -17.12
C LYS A 78 -13.84 -17.50 -18.16
N MET A 79 -14.94 -17.71 -18.89
CA MET A 79 -15.00 -18.70 -19.95
C MET A 79 -14.04 -18.34 -21.10
N VAL A 80 -14.05 -17.09 -21.54
CA VAL A 80 -13.15 -16.59 -22.58
C VAL A 80 -11.68 -16.64 -22.12
N GLN A 81 -11.39 -16.32 -20.87
CA GLN A 81 -10.06 -16.46 -20.27
C GLN A 81 -9.58 -17.91 -20.29
N GLY A 82 -10.47 -18.87 -19.98
CA GLY A 82 -10.16 -20.29 -20.04
C GLY A 82 -9.76 -20.75 -21.43
N GLU A 83 -10.44 -20.28 -22.46
CA GLU A 83 -10.11 -20.58 -23.87
C GLU A 83 -8.74 -20.02 -24.27
N PHE A 84 -8.36 -18.82 -23.82
CA PHE A 84 -7.03 -18.28 -24.08
C PHE A 84 -5.92 -19.08 -23.41
N VAL A 85 -6.14 -19.56 -22.19
CA VAL A 85 -5.19 -20.45 -21.49
C VAL A 85 -5.03 -21.77 -22.26
N ALA A 86 -6.15 -22.35 -22.71
CA ALA A 86 -6.14 -23.58 -23.55
C ALA A 86 -5.45 -23.37 -24.91
N ALA A 87 -5.54 -22.15 -25.46
CA ALA A 87 -4.84 -21.78 -26.70
C ALA A 87 -3.34 -21.48 -26.51
N GLY A 88 -2.80 -21.65 -25.25
CA GLY A 88 -1.38 -21.49 -24.96
C GLY A 88 -0.97 -20.11 -24.47
N PHE A 89 -1.91 -19.18 -24.22
CA PHE A 89 -1.64 -17.85 -23.66
C PHE A 89 -1.62 -17.80 -22.13
N GLY A 90 -1.76 -18.94 -21.45
CA GLY A 90 -1.62 -19.01 -19.99
C GLY A 90 -0.20 -18.72 -19.57
N ILE A 91 -0.01 -17.81 -18.60
CA ILE A 91 1.30 -17.46 -18.05
C ILE A 91 1.87 -18.68 -17.35
N ASN A 92 2.95 -19.23 -17.87
CA ASN A 92 3.65 -20.37 -17.31
C ASN A 92 5.14 -20.09 -17.05
N GLN A 93 5.66 -18.98 -17.54
CA GLN A 93 7.05 -18.60 -17.36
C GLN A 93 7.14 -17.14 -16.90
N ILE A 94 7.85 -16.93 -15.79
CA ILE A 94 8.17 -15.58 -15.28
C ILE A 94 9.69 -15.53 -15.15
N GLN A 95 10.30 -14.60 -15.85
CA GLN A 95 11.71 -14.33 -15.74
C GLN A 95 11.90 -13.04 -14.94
N ILE A 96 12.61 -13.11 -13.82
CA ILE A 96 12.90 -11.97 -12.96
C ILE A 96 14.41 -11.72 -13.00
N SER A 97 14.82 -10.46 -13.05
CA SER A 97 16.22 -10.06 -13.08
C SER A 97 16.42 -8.69 -12.42
N GLY A 98 17.66 -8.44 -11.96
CA GLY A 98 18.06 -7.18 -11.33
C GLY A 98 17.80 -7.10 -9.82
N GLN A 99 17.16 -8.11 -9.23
CA GLN A 99 16.94 -8.18 -7.79
C GLN A 99 18.16 -8.76 -7.05
N THR A 100 18.44 -8.18 -5.89
CA THR A 100 19.47 -8.63 -4.94
C THR A 100 18.91 -8.64 -3.51
N LEU A 101 18.19 -7.57 -3.16
CA LEU A 101 17.54 -7.37 -1.86
C LEU A 101 16.11 -7.89 -1.83
N THR A 102 15.43 -7.83 -2.97
CA THR A 102 14.03 -8.21 -3.10
C THR A 102 13.91 -9.69 -3.44
N ARG A 103 13.07 -10.42 -2.71
CA ARG A 103 12.82 -11.83 -2.99
C ARG A 103 11.91 -11.99 -4.20
N ASP A 104 12.17 -12.99 -5.02
CA ASP A 104 11.33 -13.36 -6.17
C ASP A 104 9.88 -13.60 -5.76
N SER A 105 9.67 -14.24 -4.59
CA SER A 105 8.33 -14.50 -4.04
C SER A 105 7.52 -13.22 -3.82
N ASP A 106 8.18 -12.15 -3.36
CA ASP A 106 7.52 -10.87 -3.07
C ASP A 106 7.12 -10.17 -4.38
N ILE A 107 7.99 -10.25 -5.39
CA ILE A 107 7.72 -9.74 -6.74
C ILE A 107 6.52 -10.46 -7.35
N VAL A 108 6.53 -11.79 -7.35
CA VAL A 108 5.44 -12.61 -7.94
C VAL A 108 4.11 -12.37 -7.21
N THR A 109 4.15 -12.26 -5.87
CA THR A 109 2.95 -11.99 -5.06
C THR A 109 2.32 -10.65 -5.42
N LEU A 110 3.12 -9.59 -5.57
CA LEU A 110 2.64 -8.25 -5.91
C LEU A 110 2.15 -8.14 -7.37
N MET A 111 2.64 -8.98 -8.26
CA MET A 111 2.11 -9.06 -9.62
C MET A 111 0.67 -9.59 -9.67
N THR A 112 0.18 -10.19 -8.57
CA THR A 112 -1.18 -10.76 -8.45
C THR A 112 -1.51 -11.74 -9.57
N LEU A 113 -0.57 -12.61 -9.89
CA LEU A 113 -0.79 -13.68 -10.84
C LEU A 113 -1.61 -14.78 -10.17
N SER A 114 -2.77 -15.08 -10.76
CA SER A 114 -3.63 -16.18 -10.34
C SER A 114 -3.42 -17.38 -11.24
N ALA A 115 -3.69 -18.57 -10.72
CA ALA A 115 -3.76 -19.76 -11.59
C ALA A 115 -4.77 -19.53 -12.71
N GLY A 116 -4.34 -19.67 -13.97
CA GLY A 116 -5.17 -19.37 -15.13
C GLY A 116 -5.10 -17.93 -15.64
N SER A 117 -4.19 -17.08 -15.12
CA SER A 117 -3.92 -15.77 -15.71
C SER A 117 -3.36 -15.92 -17.13
N SER A 118 -3.87 -15.11 -18.07
CA SER A 118 -3.40 -15.06 -19.46
C SER A 118 -2.49 -13.86 -19.67
N THR A 119 -1.50 -14.00 -20.56
CA THR A 119 -0.67 -12.86 -20.99
C THR A 119 -1.49 -11.76 -21.66
N LEU A 120 -2.66 -12.09 -22.23
CA LEU A 120 -3.54 -11.12 -22.86
C LEU A 120 -4.21 -10.20 -21.84
N ASP A 121 -4.69 -10.77 -20.73
CA ASP A 121 -5.42 -10.06 -19.68
C ASP A 121 -4.49 -9.41 -18.65
N PHE A 122 -3.24 -9.81 -18.58
CA PHE A 122 -2.29 -9.31 -17.62
C PHE A 122 -2.03 -7.81 -17.83
N ASP A 123 -2.29 -7.00 -16.82
CA ASP A 123 -2.09 -5.55 -16.85
C ASP A 123 -0.67 -5.19 -16.38
N VAL A 124 0.20 -4.89 -17.34
CA VAL A 124 1.61 -4.55 -17.11
C VAL A 124 1.76 -3.28 -16.26
N GLU A 125 0.95 -2.25 -16.50
CA GLU A 125 1.06 -0.98 -15.80
C GLU A 125 0.65 -1.11 -14.33
N LYS A 126 -0.40 -1.87 -14.05
CA LYS A 126 -0.77 -2.18 -12.67
C LYS A 126 0.29 -3.01 -11.95
N ALA A 127 0.86 -4.00 -12.63
CA ALA A 127 1.93 -4.81 -12.06
C ALA A 127 3.15 -3.94 -11.74
N ARG A 128 3.58 -3.07 -12.68
CA ARG A 128 4.68 -2.13 -12.49
C ARG A 128 4.44 -1.19 -11.31
N ALA A 129 3.24 -0.61 -11.22
CA ALA A 129 2.89 0.29 -10.12
C ALA A 129 2.96 -0.40 -8.75
N ARG A 130 2.52 -1.67 -8.65
CA ARG A 130 2.61 -2.45 -7.41
C ARG A 130 4.03 -2.81 -7.03
N LEU A 131 4.89 -3.13 -7.99
CA LEU A 131 6.31 -3.39 -7.74
C LEU A 131 7.02 -2.17 -7.16
N GLY A 132 6.60 -0.95 -7.52
CA GLY A 132 7.08 0.28 -6.91
C GLY A 132 6.75 0.46 -5.42
N TRP A 133 5.90 -0.38 -4.83
CA TRP A 133 5.62 -0.38 -3.38
C TRP A 133 6.68 -1.13 -2.57
N LEU A 134 7.52 -1.93 -3.23
CA LEU A 134 8.64 -2.59 -2.57
C LEU A 134 9.70 -1.55 -2.17
N ARG A 135 10.10 -1.57 -0.92
CA ARG A 135 11.01 -0.55 -0.35
C ARG A 135 12.36 -0.51 -1.04
N ALA A 136 12.86 -1.66 -1.44
CA ALA A 136 14.15 -1.79 -2.13
C ALA A 136 14.08 -1.39 -3.61
N VAL A 137 12.89 -1.34 -4.22
CA VAL A 137 12.73 -1.09 -5.65
C VAL A 137 12.73 0.43 -5.93
N GLU A 138 13.60 0.88 -6.81
CA GLU A 138 13.61 2.22 -7.36
C GLU A 138 12.74 2.30 -8.62
N GLY A 139 12.77 1.24 -9.44
CA GLY A 139 11.97 1.12 -10.65
C GLY A 139 11.82 -0.32 -11.09
N ALA A 140 10.80 -0.59 -11.91
CA ALA A 140 10.61 -1.89 -12.52
C ALA A 140 10.11 -1.75 -13.96
N THR A 141 10.59 -2.62 -14.83
CA THR A 141 10.10 -2.80 -16.19
C THR A 141 9.44 -4.16 -16.28
N VAL A 142 8.19 -4.19 -16.74
CA VAL A 142 7.45 -5.44 -16.94
C VAL A 142 7.08 -5.55 -18.41
N ARG A 143 7.39 -6.68 -19.02
CA ARG A 143 7.12 -6.93 -20.44
C ARG A 143 6.42 -8.26 -20.64
N LYS A 144 5.46 -8.28 -21.55
CA LYS A 144 4.84 -9.52 -22.04
C LYS A 144 5.66 -10.08 -23.21
N VAL A 145 5.94 -11.35 -23.16
CA VAL A 145 6.50 -12.10 -24.28
C VAL A 145 5.51 -13.21 -24.65
N TYR A 146 4.83 -12.99 -25.75
CA TYR A 146 3.82 -13.94 -26.21
C TYR A 146 4.45 -15.27 -26.65
N PRO A 147 3.76 -16.41 -26.44
CA PRO A 147 2.38 -16.48 -25.96
C PRO A 147 2.22 -16.44 -24.42
N ASN A 148 3.22 -16.84 -23.61
CA ASN A 148 2.99 -17.29 -22.23
C ASN A 148 4.04 -16.84 -21.21
N GLN A 149 4.89 -15.86 -21.55
CA GLN A 149 5.98 -15.42 -20.69
C GLN A 149 5.82 -13.96 -20.25
N ILE A 150 6.21 -13.69 -19.01
CA ILE A 150 6.38 -12.33 -18.46
C ILE A 150 7.86 -12.15 -18.09
N ILE A 151 8.43 -11.03 -18.52
CA ILE A 151 9.79 -10.62 -18.11
C ILE A 151 9.66 -9.42 -17.20
N VAL A 152 10.31 -9.50 -16.03
CA VAL A 152 10.38 -8.46 -15.01
C VAL A 152 11.83 -8.09 -14.79
N GLU A 153 12.18 -6.85 -15.05
CA GLU A 153 13.48 -6.27 -14.78
C GLU A 153 13.31 -5.26 -13.64
N VAL A 154 13.97 -5.51 -12.51
CA VAL A 154 13.89 -4.66 -11.32
C VAL A 154 15.16 -3.84 -11.22
N VAL A 155 15.03 -2.55 -10.94
CA VAL A 155 16.13 -1.68 -10.54
C VAL A 155 15.98 -1.41 -9.07
N GLU A 156 16.92 -1.89 -8.26
CA GLU A 156 16.92 -1.69 -6.82
C GLU A 156 17.65 -0.42 -6.43
N LYS A 157 17.25 0.16 -5.31
CA LYS A 157 17.93 1.30 -4.70
C LYS A 157 19.31 0.90 -4.24
N ASN A 158 20.29 1.79 -4.41
CA ASN A 158 21.64 1.55 -3.96
C ASN A 158 21.79 1.87 -2.47
N PRO A 159 22.14 0.89 -1.60
CA PRO A 159 22.41 1.15 -0.20
C PRO A 159 23.70 1.94 -0.03
N VAL A 160 23.73 2.91 0.89
CA VAL A 160 24.89 3.75 1.19
C VAL A 160 25.40 3.57 2.62
N ALA A 161 24.58 3.04 3.51
CA ALA A 161 24.91 2.79 4.90
C ALA A 161 24.12 1.62 5.46
N ARG A 162 24.65 1.04 6.54
CA ARG A 162 23.94 0.10 7.40
C ARG A 162 23.50 0.80 8.67
N TRP A 163 22.23 0.80 8.93
CA TRP A 163 21.66 1.39 10.15
C TRP A 163 21.27 0.31 11.15
N ARG A 164 21.90 0.33 12.31
CA ARG A 164 21.56 -0.58 13.41
C ARG A 164 20.51 0.04 14.30
N SER A 165 19.35 -0.62 14.36
CA SER A 165 18.24 -0.26 15.23
C SER A 165 17.82 -1.48 16.05
N GLY A 166 18.03 -1.43 17.36
CA GLY A 166 17.83 -2.59 18.23
C GLY A 166 18.74 -3.77 17.86
N SER A 167 18.15 -4.93 17.60
CA SER A 167 18.84 -6.16 17.22
C SER A 167 19.06 -6.30 15.71
N SER A 168 18.35 -5.52 14.89
CA SER A 168 18.38 -5.63 13.43
C SER A 168 19.28 -4.58 12.79
N THR A 169 19.88 -4.96 11.66
CA THR A 169 20.65 -4.07 10.81
C THR A 169 19.91 -3.86 9.50
N TRP A 170 19.66 -2.61 9.17
CA TRP A 170 18.91 -2.19 8.01
C TRP A 170 19.83 -1.51 7.00
N LEU A 171 19.49 -1.61 5.73
CA LEU A 171 20.14 -0.88 4.66
C LEU A 171 19.40 0.43 4.41
N VAL A 172 20.16 1.48 4.15
CA VAL A 172 19.65 2.85 3.98
C VAL A 172 20.13 3.38 2.64
N ASP A 173 19.22 3.99 1.88
CA ASP A 173 19.52 4.64 0.59
C ASP A 173 20.08 6.06 0.75
N GLN A 174 20.37 6.72 -0.37
CA GLN A 174 20.90 8.08 -0.42
C GLN A 174 19.96 9.14 0.18
N ARG A 175 18.68 8.82 0.41
CA ARG A 175 17.67 9.72 0.96
C ARG A 175 17.42 9.48 2.44
N GLY A 176 18.16 8.56 3.06
CA GLY A 176 17.91 8.13 4.44
C GLY A 176 16.78 7.11 4.58
N THR A 177 16.21 6.64 3.47
CA THR A 177 15.08 5.70 3.50
C THR A 177 15.59 4.28 3.74
N VAL A 178 14.95 3.58 4.66
CA VAL A 178 15.21 2.16 4.90
C VAL A 178 14.66 1.34 3.74
N ILE A 179 15.56 0.60 3.06
CA ILE A 179 15.25 -0.17 1.86
C ILE A 179 15.07 -1.67 2.13
N GLY A 180 15.70 -2.19 3.15
CA GLY A 180 15.61 -3.61 3.52
C GLY A 180 16.47 -3.94 4.73
N GLU A 181 16.40 -5.16 5.21
CA GLU A 181 17.29 -5.69 6.23
C GLU A 181 18.60 -6.17 5.55
N ASP A 182 19.74 -5.98 6.20
CA ASP A 182 21.03 -6.46 5.68
C ASP A 182 21.06 -8.00 5.73
N PRO A 183 21.05 -8.69 4.57
CA PRO A 183 20.99 -10.14 4.55
C PRO A 183 22.33 -10.74 5.03
N ALA A 184 22.34 -11.20 6.26
CA ALA A 184 23.48 -11.88 6.89
C ALA A 184 24.83 -11.10 6.83
N GLY A 185 24.77 -9.76 6.78
CA GLY A 185 25.97 -8.92 6.70
C GLY A 185 26.59 -8.88 5.30
N ALA A 186 25.83 -9.13 4.25
CA ALA A 186 26.30 -9.07 2.87
C ALA A 186 26.88 -7.70 2.47
N TYR A 187 26.50 -6.66 3.20
CA TYR A 187 26.94 -5.27 2.98
C TYR A 187 27.92 -4.79 4.06
N ALA A 188 28.76 -5.69 4.57
CA ALA A 188 29.69 -5.38 5.67
C ALA A 188 30.65 -4.22 5.36
N ASP A 189 30.93 -3.96 4.07
CA ASP A 189 31.82 -2.88 3.63
C ASP A 189 31.17 -1.50 3.73
N LEU A 190 29.84 -1.41 3.86
CA LEU A 190 29.17 -0.15 4.04
C LEU A 190 29.32 0.38 5.47
N PRO A 191 29.47 1.70 5.64
CA PRO A 191 29.55 2.34 6.95
C PRO A 191 28.37 1.97 7.85
N MET A 192 28.67 1.64 9.11
CA MET A 192 27.64 1.39 10.13
C MET A 192 27.26 2.68 10.82
N VAL A 193 25.95 2.98 10.85
CA VAL A 193 25.39 4.12 11.61
C VAL A 193 24.46 3.60 12.70
N VAL A 194 24.44 4.25 13.85
CA VAL A 194 23.59 3.91 14.99
C VAL A 194 22.97 5.17 15.59
N GLY A 195 21.81 5.02 16.21
CA GLY A 195 21.10 6.10 16.91
C GLY A 195 19.84 6.53 16.18
N GLU A 196 19.04 7.30 16.89
CA GLU A 196 17.83 7.93 16.36
C GLU A 196 18.23 9.03 15.37
N GLY A 197 17.51 9.15 14.24
CA GLY A 197 17.83 10.08 13.15
C GLY A 197 19.11 9.76 12.37
N ALA A 198 19.85 8.69 12.72
CA ALA A 198 21.11 8.37 12.05
C ALA A 198 20.93 7.99 10.59
N ALA A 199 19.81 7.37 10.22
CA ALA A 199 19.53 6.99 8.84
C ALA A 199 19.37 8.21 7.93
N ASP A 200 18.67 9.23 8.40
CA ASP A 200 18.32 10.43 7.61
C ASP A 200 19.56 11.24 7.21
N ASP A 201 20.52 11.38 8.13
CA ASP A 201 21.73 12.16 7.94
C ASP A 201 22.99 11.34 7.59
N ALA A 202 22.85 10.01 7.46
CA ALA A 202 23.97 9.10 7.23
C ALA A 202 24.83 9.53 6.04
N LEU A 203 24.21 9.79 4.88
CA LEU A 203 24.95 10.12 3.68
C LEU A 203 25.74 11.44 3.82
N VAL A 204 25.15 12.43 4.51
CA VAL A 204 25.81 13.72 4.72
C VAL A 204 27.08 13.55 5.55
N MET A 205 27.00 12.74 6.61
CA MET A 205 28.16 12.45 7.48
C MET A 205 29.21 11.61 6.78
N ILE A 206 28.81 10.59 6.04
CA ILE A 206 29.71 9.72 5.26
C ILE A 206 30.47 10.56 4.24
N ARG A 207 29.79 11.40 3.47
CA ARG A 207 30.43 12.31 2.48
C ARG A 207 31.35 13.33 3.13
N ALA A 208 31.05 13.78 4.36
CA ALA A 208 31.94 14.66 5.10
C ALA A 208 33.25 13.96 5.47
N LEU A 209 33.19 12.65 5.73
CA LEU A 209 34.33 11.81 6.09
C LEU A 209 35.14 11.30 4.89
N ASP A 210 34.55 11.19 3.70
CA ASP A 210 35.20 10.66 2.49
C ASP A 210 36.54 11.36 2.16
N ARG A 211 36.70 12.61 2.61
CA ARG A 211 37.92 13.39 2.39
C ARG A 211 39.05 13.10 3.37
N TYR A 212 38.76 12.33 4.41
CA TYR A 212 39.66 12.11 5.55
C TYR A 212 39.96 10.62 5.74
N ALA A 213 40.76 10.07 4.82
CA ALA A 213 41.10 8.64 4.84
C ALA A 213 41.76 8.18 6.16
N THR A 214 42.52 9.07 6.79
CA THR A 214 43.18 8.79 8.09
C THR A 214 42.17 8.68 9.23
N ILE A 215 41.09 9.51 9.18
CA ILE A 215 40.02 9.49 10.19
C ILE A 215 39.11 8.27 9.99
N THR A 216 38.87 7.87 8.75
CA THR A 216 37.99 6.72 8.44
C THR A 216 38.69 5.38 8.64
N LYS A 217 40.00 5.35 8.72
CA LYS A 217 40.77 4.16 9.00
C LYS A 217 40.36 3.59 10.37
N ASP A 218 40.05 2.32 10.41
CA ASP A 218 39.63 1.60 11.63
C ASP A 218 38.36 2.18 12.31
N LEU A 219 37.59 3.01 11.59
CA LEU A 219 36.28 3.50 12.04
C LEU A 219 35.26 2.35 12.03
N ALA A 220 34.70 2.05 13.19
CA ALA A 220 33.74 0.96 13.35
C ALA A 220 32.29 1.44 13.15
N VAL A 221 31.94 2.58 13.78
CA VAL A 221 30.55 3.05 13.85
C VAL A 221 30.49 4.56 13.90
N LEU A 222 29.51 5.13 13.18
CA LEU A 222 29.06 6.50 13.31
C LEU A 222 27.82 6.52 14.22
N SER A 223 27.94 7.13 15.39
CA SER A 223 26.85 7.16 16.37
C SER A 223 26.19 8.53 16.42
N ARG A 224 24.89 8.60 16.07
CA ARG A 224 24.08 9.80 16.21
C ARG A 224 23.57 9.90 17.65
N ILE A 225 23.90 10.98 18.35
CA ILE A 225 23.56 11.20 19.74
C ILE A 225 22.49 12.28 19.88
N GLY A 226 21.32 11.86 20.37
CA GLY A 226 20.18 12.75 20.63
C GLY A 226 19.71 13.48 19.36
N ASP A 227 19.85 12.83 18.20
CA ASP A 227 19.50 13.36 16.87
C ASP A 227 20.14 14.75 16.54
N ARG A 228 21.31 15.01 17.09
CA ARG A 228 21.96 16.32 16.95
C ARG A 228 23.43 16.25 16.55
N ARG A 229 24.22 15.41 17.20
CA ARG A 229 25.66 15.35 16.98
C ARG A 229 26.11 13.94 16.61
N TRP A 230 27.31 13.83 16.06
CA TRP A 230 27.92 12.57 15.73
C TRP A 230 29.11 12.27 16.64
N ASP A 231 29.20 11.02 17.05
CA ASP A 231 30.39 10.45 17.66
C ASP A 231 30.99 9.42 16.71
N LEU A 232 32.31 9.46 16.48
CA LEU A 232 33.04 8.47 15.75
C LEU A 232 33.51 7.40 16.74
N ILE A 233 33.20 6.15 16.50
CA ILE A 233 33.59 5.04 17.37
C ILE A 233 34.50 4.11 16.55
N TYR A 234 35.72 3.88 17.06
CA TYR A 234 36.74 3.06 16.41
C TYR A 234 36.75 1.64 16.94
N TYR A 235 37.31 0.72 16.16
CA TYR A 235 37.50 -0.68 16.62
C TYR A 235 38.38 -0.78 17.85
N SER A 236 39.29 0.17 18.08
CA SER A 236 40.11 0.27 19.30
C SER A 236 39.31 0.60 20.57
N GLY A 237 38.01 0.97 20.43
CA GLY A 237 37.18 1.50 21.51
C GLY A 237 37.31 3.02 21.71
N LEU A 238 38.22 3.68 20.98
CA LEU A 238 38.34 5.14 20.99
C LEU A 238 37.00 5.77 20.52
N ARG A 239 36.55 6.80 21.22
CA ARG A 239 35.41 7.61 20.84
C ARG A 239 35.84 9.05 20.57
N VAL A 240 35.48 9.59 19.42
CA VAL A 240 35.64 10.99 19.07
C VAL A 240 34.30 11.68 19.04
N GLN A 241 34.08 12.68 19.89
CA GLN A 241 32.83 13.45 19.96
C GLN A 241 32.94 14.70 19.10
N LEU A 242 32.07 14.80 18.10
CA LEU A 242 32.00 15.94 17.21
C LEU A 242 31.00 16.99 17.75
N PRO A 243 31.19 18.28 17.41
CA PRO A 243 30.22 19.32 17.73
C PRO A 243 28.92 19.14 16.95
N GLU A 244 27.83 19.72 17.45
CA GLU A 244 26.56 19.79 16.74
C GLU A 244 26.65 20.68 15.49
N LEU A 245 27.35 21.80 15.60
CA LEU A 245 27.61 22.74 14.53
C LEU A 245 29.11 22.84 14.22
N GLY A 246 29.47 22.99 12.97
CA GLY A 246 30.88 23.13 12.58
C GLY A 246 31.62 21.80 12.45
N VAL A 247 30.94 20.70 12.18
CA VAL A 247 31.52 19.36 12.01
C VAL A 247 32.71 19.36 11.04
N ALA A 248 32.60 20.04 9.89
CA ALA A 248 33.68 20.13 8.91
C ALA A 248 34.95 20.82 9.48
N GLN A 249 34.83 21.77 10.39
CA GLN A 249 35.96 22.40 11.08
C GLN A 249 36.59 21.43 12.08
N ALA A 250 35.76 20.74 12.84
CA ALA A 250 36.24 19.73 13.81
C ALA A 250 36.98 18.57 13.13
N LEU A 251 36.48 18.11 11.97
CA LEU A 251 37.16 17.08 11.18
C LEU A 251 38.51 17.55 10.64
N ARG A 252 38.61 18.78 10.14
CA ARG A 252 39.90 19.36 9.72
C ARG A 252 40.88 19.48 10.91
N GLN A 253 40.40 19.91 12.06
CA GLN A 253 41.20 20.00 13.27
C GLN A 253 41.71 18.62 13.69
N LEU A 254 40.84 17.60 13.66
CA LEU A 254 41.21 16.20 13.97
C LEU A 254 42.26 15.68 13.00
N GLU A 255 42.12 15.95 11.70
CA GLU A 255 43.07 15.55 10.67
C GLU A 255 44.45 16.19 10.90
N THR A 256 44.49 17.48 11.23
CA THR A 256 45.74 18.18 11.57
C THR A 256 46.39 17.53 12.80
N TYR A 257 45.61 17.25 13.85
CA TYR A 257 46.17 16.62 15.05
C TYR A 257 46.57 15.16 14.81
N GLN A 258 45.91 14.45 13.90
CA GLN A 258 46.35 13.11 13.50
C GLN A 258 47.69 13.16 12.75
N ALA A 259 47.84 14.15 11.83
CA ALA A 259 49.07 14.32 11.08
C ALA A 259 50.25 14.72 11.96
N ASP A 260 50.05 15.66 12.88
CA ASP A 260 51.10 16.25 13.71
C ASP A 260 51.45 15.38 14.92
N TYR A 261 50.48 14.74 15.49
CA TYR A 261 50.62 14.07 16.82
C TYR A 261 50.20 12.61 16.86
N ALA A 262 49.75 12.02 15.73
CA ALA A 262 49.20 10.68 15.66
C ALA A 262 48.11 10.46 16.74
N LEU A 263 47.18 11.43 16.86
CA LEU A 263 46.22 11.53 17.99
C LEU A 263 45.29 10.32 18.09
N LEU A 264 44.84 9.75 16.98
CA LEU A 264 43.95 8.58 16.92
C LEU A 264 44.69 7.26 17.31
N ASP A 265 46.04 7.25 17.21
CA ASP A 265 46.86 6.11 17.53
C ASP A 265 47.36 6.16 18.98
N ARG A 266 46.99 7.15 19.77
CA ARG A 266 47.37 7.29 21.15
C ARG A 266 46.53 6.46 22.10
N ASP A 267 47.08 6.20 23.29
CA ASP A 267 46.41 5.45 24.36
C ASP A 267 45.37 6.35 25.08
N VAL A 268 44.30 6.68 24.33
CA VAL A 268 43.16 7.52 24.79
C VAL A 268 41.85 6.81 24.50
N THR A 269 40.87 7.01 25.38
CA THR A 269 39.51 6.44 25.23
C THR A 269 38.52 7.42 24.69
N LEU A 270 38.78 8.73 24.82
CA LEU A 270 37.88 9.78 24.37
C LEU A 270 38.69 10.98 23.86
N ILE A 271 38.25 11.48 22.71
CA ILE A 271 38.65 12.79 22.16
C ILE A 271 37.38 13.64 22.05
N ASP A 272 37.34 14.75 22.75
CA ASP A 272 36.18 15.66 22.73
C ASP A 272 36.53 16.92 21.91
N LEU A 273 35.83 17.09 20.79
CA LEU A 273 35.94 18.24 19.87
C LEU A 273 34.70 19.13 19.90
N ARG A 274 33.83 18.95 20.88
CA ARG A 274 32.54 19.69 20.93
C ARG A 274 32.70 21.18 21.10
N VAL A 275 33.81 21.62 21.70
CA VAL A 275 34.11 23.05 21.87
C VAL A 275 35.06 23.50 20.77
N PRO A 276 34.66 24.46 19.91
CA PRO A 276 35.51 24.91 18.82
C PRO A 276 36.89 25.40 19.31
N GLY A 277 37.97 24.93 18.65
CA GLY A 277 39.35 25.27 18.97
C GLY A 277 39.93 24.58 20.20
N VAL A 278 39.17 23.79 20.93
CA VAL A 278 39.63 23.04 22.12
C VAL A 278 39.53 21.54 21.84
N VAL A 279 40.56 20.79 22.28
CA VAL A 279 40.54 19.32 22.27
C VAL A 279 40.77 18.84 23.69
N ALA A 280 39.77 18.13 24.21
CA ALA A 280 39.92 17.46 25.51
C ALA A 280 40.13 15.97 25.31
N LEU A 281 41.09 15.41 26.06
CA LEU A 281 41.48 14.02 25.94
C LEU A 281 41.23 13.30 27.26
N LYS A 282 40.71 12.06 27.18
CA LYS A 282 40.64 11.15 28.33
C LYS A 282 41.62 9.99 28.07
N PRO A 283 42.71 9.89 28.86
CA PRO A 283 43.64 8.80 28.73
C PRO A 283 42.98 7.42 29.02
N ALA A 284 43.49 6.38 28.41
CA ALA A 284 43.14 5.03 28.81
C ALA A 284 43.70 4.76 30.20
N VAL A 285 42.87 4.27 31.10
CA VAL A 285 43.34 3.85 32.42
C VAL A 285 44.09 2.52 32.22
N ARG A 286 45.42 2.54 32.24
CA ARG A 286 46.19 1.28 32.40
C ARG A 286 45.78 0.72 33.76
N GLN A 287 45.13 -0.43 33.78
CA GLN A 287 45.08 -1.23 35.00
C GLN A 287 46.53 -1.49 35.37
N ALA A 288 47.00 -0.83 36.43
CA ALA A 288 48.30 -1.13 37.01
C ALA A 288 48.28 -2.65 37.32
N ASP A 289 49.15 -3.34 36.66
CA ASP A 289 49.30 -4.77 36.80
C ASP A 289 49.34 -5.13 38.29
N ASP A 290 48.57 -6.13 38.68
CA ASP A 290 48.68 -6.88 39.96
C ASP A 290 50.05 -7.55 40.16
N ALA A 291 51.04 -7.19 39.34
CA ALA A 291 52.42 -7.69 39.43
C ALA A 291 53.15 -7.21 40.68
N ASP A 292 52.71 -6.15 41.33
CA ASP A 292 53.43 -5.64 42.55
C ASP A 292 52.88 -6.21 43.85
N LYS A 293 51.79 -6.99 43.84
CA LYS A 293 51.29 -7.68 45.03
C LYS A 293 51.95 -9.05 45.33
N LYS A 294 52.84 -9.54 44.46
CA LYS A 294 53.56 -10.78 44.67
C LYS A 294 55.01 -10.60 45.14
N LYS A 295 55.43 -9.40 45.51
CA LYS A 295 56.72 -9.14 46.15
C LYS A 295 56.55 -8.50 47.51
N LYS A 296 56.04 -9.23 48.47
CA LYS A 296 56.38 -9.04 49.89
C LYS A 296 56.66 -10.40 50.50
N PRO A 297 57.82 -10.53 51.09
CA PRO A 297 58.36 -11.78 51.69
C PRO A 297 57.54 -12.23 52.91
#